data_ddbf4331a57910996a220cb2e294f1f8
#
_entry.id   ddbf4331a57910996a220cb2e294f1f8
#
_cell.length_a   1.000
_cell.length_b   1.000
_cell.length_c   1.000
_cell.angle_alpha   90.00
_cell.angle_beta   90.00
_cell.angle_gamma   90.00
#
_symmetry.space_group_name_H-M   'P 1'
#
loop_
_entity.id
_entity.type
_entity.pdbx_description
1 polymer ?
#
loop_
_entity_poly.entity_id
_entity_poly.type
_entity_poly.pdbx_seq_one_letter_code
_entity_poly.pdbx_strand_id
1 'polypeptide(L)'
;MARLRHIAVVVKDLEGAAQFYEKVFDLKRVGEEHLEMGSGIYLSDGVINLALLKYKGESGSGLKDAANFVGAHHFGFQVDDVEATRARIEAAGGKFFFTLGKSKEEANFEVKFKDPDGVIFDISEKGWLGTSK
;
A
#
# COMPACT_ATOMS: atom_id res chain seq x y z
N MET A 1 -8.64 17.16 0.96
CA MET A 1 -9.06 16.42 -0.24
C MET A 1 -8.25 15.14 -0.39
N ALA A 2 -8.90 14.03 -0.62
CA ALA A 2 -8.18 12.76 -0.80
C ALA A 2 -7.45 12.71 -2.14
N ARG A 3 -6.26 12.10 -2.14
CA ARG A 3 -5.43 11.93 -3.34
C ARG A 3 -4.97 10.48 -3.43
N LEU A 4 -5.15 9.86 -4.58
CA LEU A 4 -4.59 8.54 -4.82
C LEU A 4 -3.07 8.66 -4.92
N ARG A 5 -2.35 8.00 -4.02
CA ARG A 5 -0.89 8.14 -3.91
C ARG A 5 -0.13 6.82 -3.83
N HIS A 6 -0.83 5.72 -3.71
CA HIS A 6 -0.18 4.43 -3.44
C HIS A 6 -0.89 3.32 -4.21
N ILE A 7 -0.10 2.50 -4.89
CA ILE A 7 -0.58 1.30 -5.58
C ILE A 7 0.37 0.16 -5.20
N ALA A 8 -0.19 -0.94 -4.73
CA ALA A 8 0.58 -2.11 -4.33
C ALA A 8 0.31 -3.27 -5.26
N VAL A 9 1.38 -3.87 -5.75
CA VAL A 9 1.35 -4.99 -6.69
C VAL A 9 2.17 -6.13 -6.09
N VAL A 10 1.57 -7.31 -6.00
CA VAL A 10 2.28 -8.51 -5.54
C VAL A 10 3.00 -9.14 -6.73
N VAL A 11 4.28 -9.44 -6.54
CA VAL A 11 5.16 -9.97 -7.58
C VAL A 11 5.86 -11.23 -7.07
N LYS A 12 6.37 -12.05 -7.99
CA LYS A 12 7.10 -13.27 -7.63
C LYS A 12 8.54 -12.99 -7.22
N ASP A 13 9.19 -12.06 -7.89
CA ASP A 13 10.59 -11.71 -7.68
C ASP A 13 10.67 -10.20 -7.50
N LEU A 14 10.89 -9.77 -6.26
CA LEU A 14 10.92 -8.35 -5.91
C LEU A 14 11.98 -7.58 -6.68
N GLU A 15 13.22 -8.07 -6.67
CA GLU A 15 14.33 -7.37 -7.32
C GLU A 15 14.18 -7.34 -8.85
N GLY A 16 13.76 -8.46 -9.43
CA GLY A 16 13.50 -8.52 -10.86
C GLY A 16 12.39 -7.58 -11.30
N ALA A 17 11.30 -7.51 -10.54
CA ALA A 17 10.20 -6.59 -10.84
C ALA A 17 10.63 -5.13 -10.67
N ALA A 18 11.39 -4.82 -9.61
CA ALA A 18 11.90 -3.46 -9.38
C ALA A 18 12.77 -3.01 -10.54
N GLN A 19 13.71 -3.85 -10.96
CA GLN A 19 14.59 -3.53 -12.09
C GLN A 19 13.82 -3.31 -13.38
N PHE A 20 12.77 -4.10 -13.61
CA PHE A 20 11.92 -3.92 -14.78
C PHE A 20 11.31 -2.51 -14.83
N TYR A 21 10.65 -2.10 -13.76
CA TYR A 21 9.98 -0.78 -13.72
C TYR A 21 10.98 0.38 -13.67
N GLU A 22 12.11 0.20 -13.01
CA GLU A 22 13.19 1.20 -13.00
C GLU A 22 13.74 1.41 -14.42
N LYS A 23 13.98 0.33 -15.13
CA LYS A 23 14.61 0.37 -16.46
C LYS A 23 13.65 0.88 -17.53
N VAL A 24 12.39 0.44 -17.51
CA VAL A 24 11.40 0.77 -18.55
C VAL A 24 10.83 2.17 -18.38
N PHE A 25 10.52 2.56 -17.15
CA PHE A 25 9.79 3.80 -16.87
C PHE A 25 10.59 4.83 -16.08
N ASP A 26 11.86 4.57 -15.83
CA ASP A 26 12.73 5.46 -15.05
C ASP A 26 12.20 5.75 -13.64
N LEU A 27 11.43 4.83 -13.07
CA LEU A 27 10.97 4.99 -11.69
C LEU A 27 12.16 4.97 -10.74
N LYS A 28 12.07 5.74 -9.66
CA LYS A 28 13.12 5.81 -8.66
C LYS A 28 12.80 4.90 -7.50
N ARG A 29 13.79 4.15 -7.04
CA ARG A 29 13.66 3.35 -5.83
C ARG A 29 13.74 4.30 -4.64
N VAL A 30 12.69 4.31 -3.82
CA VAL A 30 12.55 5.25 -2.70
C VAL A 30 12.57 4.55 -1.34
N GLY A 31 12.53 3.23 -1.31
CA GLY A 31 12.62 2.50 -0.07
C GLY A 31 12.49 1.00 -0.23
N GLU A 32 12.75 0.32 0.86
CA GLU A 32 12.64 -1.13 0.99
C GLU A 32 12.13 -1.43 2.39
N GLU A 33 11.36 -2.50 2.55
CA GLU A 33 10.83 -2.89 3.84
C GLU A 33 10.80 -4.41 3.96
N HIS A 34 11.18 -4.90 5.15
CA HIS A 34 11.16 -6.33 5.46
C HIS A 34 10.43 -6.50 6.77
N LEU A 35 9.17 -6.93 6.68
CA LEU A 35 8.31 -7.16 7.82
C LEU A 35 8.07 -8.66 8.02
N GLU A 36 7.55 -9.01 9.18
CA GLU A 36 7.19 -10.39 9.47
C GLU A 36 6.18 -10.95 8.46
N MET A 37 5.23 -10.12 8.03
CA MET A 37 4.19 -10.54 7.07
C MET A 37 4.67 -10.60 5.62
N GLY A 38 5.81 -9.96 5.29
CA GLY A 38 6.31 -9.94 3.92
C GLY A 38 7.33 -8.83 3.69
N SER A 39 7.74 -8.70 2.44
CA SER A 39 8.76 -7.73 2.03
C SER A 39 8.24 -6.87 0.90
N GLY A 40 8.84 -5.69 0.74
CA GLY A 40 8.47 -4.76 -0.30
C GLY A 40 9.65 -3.91 -0.78
N ILE A 41 9.56 -3.51 -2.06
CA ILE A 41 10.44 -2.50 -2.65
C ILE A 41 9.53 -1.41 -3.17
N TYR A 42 9.84 -0.17 -2.82
CA TYR A 42 9.01 0.98 -3.18
C TYR A 42 9.67 1.81 -4.27
N LEU A 43 8.93 2.04 -5.34
CA LEU A 43 9.34 2.88 -6.47
C LEU A 43 8.41 4.08 -6.55
N SER A 44 8.85 5.15 -7.21
CA SER A 44 7.99 6.32 -7.37
C SER A 44 8.35 7.13 -8.62
N ASP A 45 7.35 7.80 -9.18
CA ASP A 45 7.49 8.83 -10.21
C ASP A 45 7.44 10.25 -9.61
N GLY A 46 7.42 10.34 -8.28
CA GLY A 46 7.29 11.61 -7.55
C GLY A 46 5.86 11.91 -7.10
N VAL A 47 4.88 11.25 -7.70
CA VAL A 47 3.45 11.45 -7.40
C VAL A 47 2.85 10.21 -6.76
N ILE A 48 3.07 9.05 -7.37
CA ILE A 48 2.54 7.76 -6.91
C ILE A 48 3.67 6.91 -6.35
N ASN A 49 3.43 6.28 -5.23
CA ASN A 49 4.26 5.23 -4.67
C ASN A 49 3.78 3.90 -5.24
N LEU A 50 4.64 3.22 -5.98
CA LEU A 50 4.37 1.87 -6.47
C LEU A 50 5.08 0.89 -5.53
N ALA A 51 4.31 0.18 -4.74
CA ALA A 51 4.84 -0.82 -3.81
C ALA A 51 4.83 -2.19 -4.48
N LEU A 52 6.01 -2.76 -4.68
CA LEU A 52 6.15 -4.14 -5.14
C LEU A 52 6.27 -5.00 -3.90
N LEU A 53 5.36 -5.96 -3.73
CA LEU A 53 5.23 -6.70 -2.50
C LEU A 53 5.34 -8.20 -2.71
N LYS A 54 5.79 -8.89 -1.66
CA LYS A 54 5.76 -10.33 -1.57
C LYS A 54 5.35 -10.72 -0.15
N TYR A 55 4.16 -11.30 -0.02
CA TYR A 55 3.63 -11.73 1.27
C TYR A 55 4.08 -13.15 1.59
N LYS A 56 4.24 -13.44 2.88
CA LYS A 56 4.57 -14.78 3.35
C LYS A 56 3.35 -15.69 3.46
N GLY A 57 2.17 -15.10 3.68
CA GLY A 57 0.93 -15.83 3.85
C GLY A 57 -0.27 -14.91 3.95
N GLU A 58 -1.32 -15.39 4.61
CA GLU A 58 -2.58 -14.64 4.74
C GLU A 58 -2.43 -13.40 5.62
N SER A 59 -1.53 -13.43 6.61
CA SER A 59 -1.31 -12.30 7.51
C SER A 59 -0.91 -11.05 6.75
N GLY A 60 -1.65 -9.98 6.93
CA GLY A 60 -1.44 -8.70 6.26
C GLY A 60 -1.93 -8.66 4.82
N SER A 61 -1.97 -9.79 4.14
CA SER A 61 -2.40 -9.84 2.74
C SER A 61 -3.91 -10.05 2.59
N GLY A 62 -4.53 -10.73 3.54
CA GLY A 62 -5.92 -11.17 3.40
C GLY A 62 -6.14 -12.24 2.33
N LEU A 63 -5.06 -12.81 1.79
CA LEU A 63 -5.10 -13.80 0.72
C LEU A 63 -4.86 -15.20 1.29
N LYS A 64 -5.80 -16.11 1.08
CA LYS A 64 -5.67 -17.50 1.52
C LYS A 64 -4.55 -18.23 0.81
N ASP A 65 -4.35 -17.93 -0.47
CA ASP A 65 -3.28 -18.50 -1.28
C ASP A 65 -2.31 -17.41 -1.74
N ALA A 66 -1.67 -16.76 -0.77
CA ALA A 66 -0.74 -15.65 -1.02
C ALA A 66 0.45 -16.08 -1.89
N ALA A 67 0.89 -17.34 -1.76
CA ALA A 67 2.05 -17.84 -2.49
C ALA A 67 1.84 -17.84 -4.02
N ASN A 68 0.60 -17.97 -4.47
CA ASN A 68 0.26 -18.05 -5.89
C ASN A 68 -0.37 -16.76 -6.44
N PHE A 69 -0.61 -15.76 -5.60
CA PHE A 69 -1.19 -14.51 -6.06
C PHE A 69 -0.12 -13.61 -6.68
N VAL A 70 -0.41 -13.07 -7.85
CA VAL A 70 0.40 -12.05 -8.53
C VAL A 70 -0.55 -11.04 -9.14
N GLY A 71 -0.25 -9.74 -8.97
CA GLY A 71 -1.05 -8.69 -9.56
C GLY A 71 -1.37 -7.57 -8.57
N ALA A 72 -2.25 -6.65 -8.98
CA ALA A 72 -2.69 -5.54 -8.15
C ALA A 72 -3.38 -6.07 -6.90
N HIS A 73 -2.99 -5.56 -5.75
CA HIS A 73 -3.49 -6.02 -4.46
C HIS A 73 -4.30 -4.97 -3.72
N HIS A 74 -3.76 -3.76 -3.62
CA HIS A 74 -4.47 -2.66 -2.96
C HIS A 74 -3.93 -1.32 -3.46
N PHE A 75 -4.61 -0.26 -3.07
CA PHE A 75 -4.22 1.11 -3.38
C PHE A 75 -4.48 1.98 -2.16
N GLY A 76 -3.96 3.21 -2.18
CA GLY A 76 -4.05 4.05 -1.00
C GLY A 76 -4.27 5.52 -1.32
N PHE A 77 -5.00 6.19 -0.41
CA PHE A 77 -5.31 7.60 -0.50
C PHE A 77 -4.63 8.36 0.63
N GLN A 78 -3.96 9.45 0.28
CA GLN A 78 -3.54 10.42 1.27
C GLN A 78 -4.74 11.29 1.60
N VAL A 79 -5.03 11.44 2.89
CA VAL A 79 -6.19 12.18 3.38
C VAL A 79 -5.74 13.23 4.39
N ASP A 80 -6.57 14.23 4.62
CA ASP A 80 -6.24 15.30 5.55
C ASP A 80 -6.45 14.87 7.02
N ASP A 81 -7.42 13.99 7.26
CA ASP A 81 -7.80 13.55 8.61
C ASP A 81 -8.25 12.09 8.55
N VAL A 82 -7.43 11.22 9.12
CA VAL A 82 -7.68 9.76 9.13
C VAL A 82 -8.97 9.44 9.89
N GLU A 83 -9.18 10.05 11.05
CA GLU A 83 -10.35 9.73 11.88
C GLU A 83 -11.66 10.16 11.20
N ALA A 84 -11.70 11.35 10.63
CA ALA A 84 -12.86 11.83 9.89
C ALA A 84 -13.14 10.97 8.65
N THR A 85 -12.08 10.57 7.94
CA THR A 85 -12.19 9.70 6.77
C THR A 85 -12.70 8.32 7.17
N ARG A 86 -12.19 7.77 8.26
CA ARG A 86 -12.64 6.48 8.79
C ARG A 86 -14.15 6.49 9.06
N ALA A 87 -14.65 7.54 9.70
CA ALA A 87 -16.09 7.67 9.98
C ALA A 87 -16.92 7.67 8.68
N ARG A 88 -16.44 8.34 7.63
CA ARG A 88 -17.10 8.36 6.33
C ARG A 88 -17.06 6.99 5.63
N ILE A 89 -15.93 6.28 5.73
CA ILE A 89 -15.78 4.94 5.17
C ILE A 89 -16.78 3.98 5.81
N GLU A 90 -16.83 3.98 7.13
CA GLU A 90 -17.74 3.08 7.87
C GLU A 90 -19.21 3.41 7.60
N ALA A 91 -19.56 4.68 7.53
CA ALA A 91 -20.92 5.11 7.19
C ALA A 91 -21.33 4.70 5.77
N ALA A 92 -20.37 4.57 4.86
CA ALA A 92 -20.61 4.19 3.47
C ALA A 92 -20.52 2.67 3.21
N GLY A 93 -20.32 1.87 4.26
CA GLY A 93 -20.31 0.41 4.14
C GLY A 93 -18.92 -0.22 4.02
N GLY A 94 -17.86 0.58 4.15
CA GLY A 94 -16.49 0.07 4.23
C GLY A 94 -16.22 -0.56 5.60
N LYS A 95 -15.25 -1.47 5.65
CA LYS A 95 -14.93 -2.20 6.88
C LYS A 95 -13.46 -2.06 7.20
N PHE A 96 -13.14 -1.83 8.47
CA PHE A 96 -11.78 -1.80 8.97
C PHE A 96 -11.12 -3.18 8.78
N PHE A 97 -9.87 -3.17 8.32
CA PHE A 97 -9.07 -4.40 8.19
C PHE A 97 -7.99 -4.44 9.28
N PHE A 98 -6.95 -3.60 9.19
CA PHE A 98 -5.96 -3.45 10.25
C PHE A 98 -5.16 -2.17 10.06
N THR A 99 -4.36 -1.81 11.10
CA THR A 99 -3.47 -0.66 11.05
C THR A 99 -2.02 -1.15 10.98
N LEU A 100 -1.25 -0.59 10.03
CA LEU A 100 0.18 -0.81 9.93
C LEU A 100 0.92 0.38 10.52
N GLY A 101 1.85 0.10 11.45
CA GLY A 101 2.55 1.14 12.21
C GLY A 101 1.88 1.41 13.55
N LYS A 102 2.59 2.10 14.44
CA LYS A 102 2.14 2.36 15.81
C LYS A 102 1.59 3.77 16.00
N SER A 103 2.03 4.71 15.17
CA SER A 103 1.70 6.12 15.31
C SER A 103 1.61 6.77 13.94
N LYS A 104 0.64 7.66 13.77
CA LYS A 104 0.44 8.39 12.50
C LYS A 104 1.60 9.33 12.13
N GLU A 105 2.53 9.55 13.03
CA GLU A 105 3.75 10.31 12.77
C GLU A 105 4.84 9.46 12.11
N GLU A 106 4.70 8.13 12.12
CA GLU A 106 5.67 7.24 11.49
C GLU A 106 5.53 7.27 9.97
N ALA A 107 6.67 7.16 9.28
CA ALA A 107 6.65 6.85 7.85
C ALA A 107 5.97 5.48 7.66
N ASN A 108 5.22 5.34 6.60
CA ASN A 108 4.49 4.11 6.28
C ASN A 108 3.36 3.75 7.26
N PHE A 109 2.90 4.69 8.08
CA PHE A 109 1.69 4.48 8.88
C PHE A 109 0.49 4.48 7.95
N GLU A 110 -0.27 3.40 7.98
CA GLU A 110 -1.45 3.20 7.13
C GLU A 110 -2.57 2.57 7.91
N VAL A 111 -3.80 3.00 7.65
CA VAL A 111 -4.98 2.32 8.15
C VAL A 111 -5.66 1.66 6.95
N LYS A 112 -5.87 0.36 7.05
CA LYS A 112 -6.40 -0.45 5.94
C LYS A 112 -7.87 -0.76 6.16
N PHE A 113 -8.60 -0.70 5.06
CA PHE A 113 -10.04 -0.99 5.02
C PHE A 113 -10.35 -1.90 3.85
N LYS A 114 -11.56 -2.41 3.82
CA LYS A 114 -12.12 -3.09 2.67
C LYS A 114 -13.37 -2.33 2.22
N ASP A 115 -13.48 -2.13 0.91
CA ASP A 115 -14.67 -1.52 0.34
C ASP A 115 -15.85 -2.53 0.36
N PRO A 116 -17.07 -2.14 -0.06
CA PRO A 116 -18.20 -3.06 -0.04
C PRO A 116 -18.01 -4.36 -0.83
N ASP A 117 -17.11 -4.39 -1.80
CA ASP A 117 -16.80 -5.60 -2.57
C ASP A 117 -15.63 -6.39 -1.97
N GLY A 118 -15.04 -5.91 -0.89
CA GLY A 118 -13.92 -6.57 -0.24
C GLY A 118 -12.55 -6.15 -0.78
N VAL A 119 -12.47 -5.13 -1.62
CA VAL A 119 -11.20 -4.62 -2.14
C VAL A 119 -10.48 -3.84 -1.04
N ILE A 120 -9.20 -4.16 -0.83
CA ILE A 120 -8.39 -3.53 0.21
C ILE A 120 -7.91 -2.16 -0.29
N PHE A 121 -8.02 -1.16 0.57
CA PHE A 121 -7.41 0.15 0.34
C PHE A 121 -6.90 0.73 1.65
N ASP A 122 -5.96 1.66 1.53
CA ASP A 122 -5.30 2.29 2.67
C ASP A 122 -5.63 3.77 2.71
N ILE A 123 -5.60 4.34 3.91
CA ILE A 123 -5.57 5.80 4.08
C ILE A 123 -4.38 6.18 4.97
N SER A 124 -3.80 7.34 4.69
CA SER A 124 -2.66 7.86 5.43
C SER A 124 -2.66 9.39 5.37
N GLU A 125 -2.34 10.03 6.48
CA GLU A 125 -2.19 11.50 6.48
C GLU A 125 -0.84 11.91 5.89
N LYS A 126 0.23 11.20 6.23
CA LYS A 126 1.57 11.53 5.71
C LYS A 126 1.84 11.02 4.31
N GLY A 127 1.01 10.11 3.80
CA GLY A 127 1.22 9.52 2.50
C GLY A 127 2.33 8.48 2.50
N TRP A 128 3.01 8.35 1.39
CA TRP A 128 4.03 7.32 1.18
C TRP A 128 5.31 7.91 0.65
N LEU A 129 6.41 7.17 0.80
CA LEU A 129 7.72 7.62 0.32
C LEU A 129 7.67 7.95 -1.18
N GLY A 130 8.31 9.05 -1.55
CA GLY A 130 8.42 9.47 -2.93
C GLY A 130 7.20 10.20 -3.50
N THR A 131 6.22 10.57 -2.68
CA THR A 131 4.96 11.17 -3.17
C THR A 131 4.84 12.67 -2.84
N SER A 132 5.95 13.37 -2.75
CA SER A 132 5.96 14.79 -2.39
C SER A 132 5.50 15.75 -3.50
N LYS A 133 5.36 15.26 -4.72
CA LYS A 133 4.82 16.03 -5.82
C LYS A 133 3.31 15.86 -5.91
#